data_ee17ff622268f4b9792774d57d26527f
#
_entry.id   ee17ff622268f4b9792774d57d26527f
#
_cell.length_a   1.000
_cell.length_b   1.000
_cell.length_c   1.000
_cell.angle_alpha   90.00
_cell.angle_beta   90.00
_cell.angle_gamma   90.00
#
_symmetry.space_group_name_H-M   'P 1'
#
loop_
_entity.id
_entity.type
_entity.pdbx_description
1 polymer ?
#
loop_
_entity_poly.entity_id
_entity_poly.type
_entity_poly.pdbx_seq_one_letter_code
_entity_poly.pdbx_strand_id
1 'polypeptide(L)'
;SQRKKWIALTPEEWVRQNFVQFMVSVKKYPASLIAVEKELKLGELKKRFDILVYNSRHEPWLMVECKAMDVLLDEEVLQQALRYNISIPVSFIIITNGNYTMGWQRGETGLHEISILPDHE
;
A
#
# COMPACT_ATOMS: atom_id res chain seq x y z
N SER A 1 -32.62 8.78 -12.32
CA SER A 1 -31.47 9.20 -11.96
C SER A 1 -31.03 8.66 -10.68
N GLN A 2 -29.79 8.53 -10.59
CA GLN A 2 -29.28 8.05 -9.52
C GLN A 2 -29.28 8.93 -8.37
N ARG A 3 -29.73 8.54 -7.28
CA ARG A 3 -29.72 9.34 -6.17
C ARG A 3 -28.35 9.35 -5.60
N LYS A 4 -27.86 10.54 -5.36
CA LYS A 4 -26.61 10.67 -4.79
C LYS A 4 -26.65 10.26 -3.38
N LYS A 5 -25.83 9.31 -2.98
CA LYS A 5 -25.75 8.91 -1.64
C LYS A 5 -24.55 9.50 -1.04
N TRP A 6 -24.68 10.14 0.11
CA TRP A 6 -23.54 10.69 0.83
C TRP A 6 -23.02 9.60 1.73
N ILE A 7 -21.88 9.04 1.33
CA ILE A 7 -21.25 8.01 2.12
C ILE A 7 -20.03 8.62 2.73
N ALA A 8 -19.98 8.62 4.05
CA ALA A 8 -18.82 9.15 4.74
C ALA A 8 -17.68 8.19 4.57
N LEU A 9 -16.56 8.65 4.06
CA LEU A 9 -15.38 7.83 3.98
C LEU A 9 -14.75 7.73 5.35
N THR A 10 -14.24 6.57 5.68
CA THR A 10 -13.42 6.47 6.88
C THR A 10 -12.11 7.21 6.61
N PRO A 11 -11.42 7.65 7.65
CA PRO A 11 -10.13 8.32 7.45
C PRO A 11 -9.14 7.47 6.67
N GLU A 12 -9.13 6.16 6.89
CA GLU A 12 -8.23 5.29 6.16
C GLU A 12 -8.60 5.18 4.70
N GLU A 13 -9.91 5.13 4.40
CA GLU A 13 -10.35 5.06 3.01
C GLU A 13 -9.98 6.32 2.25
N TRP A 14 -10.05 7.47 2.92
CA TRP A 14 -9.67 8.72 2.32
C TRP A 14 -8.19 8.69 1.94
N VAL A 15 -7.34 8.20 2.84
CA VAL A 15 -5.91 8.07 2.58
C VAL A 15 -5.68 7.12 1.41
N ARG A 16 -6.38 5.98 1.40
CA ARG A 16 -6.22 4.99 0.35
C ARG A 16 -6.56 5.57 -1.01
N GLN A 17 -7.70 6.26 -1.12
CA GLN A 17 -8.12 6.83 -2.39
C GLN A 17 -7.14 7.89 -2.88
N ASN A 18 -6.67 8.73 -1.99
CA ASN A 18 -5.71 9.75 -2.37
C ASN A 18 -4.37 9.18 -2.78
N PHE A 19 -3.94 8.10 -2.13
CA PHE A 19 -2.67 7.49 -2.47
C PHE A 19 -2.74 6.79 -3.83
N VAL A 20 -3.86 6.15 -4.15
CA VAL A 20 -4.07 5.56 -5.47
C VAL A 20 -4.00 6.64 -6.53
N GLN A 21 -4.64 7.80 -6.28
CA GLN A 21 -4.61 8.88 -7.22
C GLN A 21 -3.18 9.38 -7.44
N PHE A 22 -2.40 9.47 -6.39
CA PHE A 22 -1.00 9.86 -6.48
C PHE A 22 -0.21 8.85 -7.33
N MET A 23 -0.40 7.57 -7.10
CA MET A 23 0.33 6.56 -7.84
C MET A 23 0.01 6.62 -9.33
N VAL A 24 -1.24 6.84 -9.68
CA VAL A 24 -1.65 6.89 -11.08
C VAL A 24 -1.24 8.20 -11.72
N SER A 25 -1.51 9.34 -11.06
CA SER A 25 -1.31 10.65 -11.66
C SER A 25 0.12 11.12 -11.64
N VAL A 26 0.83 10.88 -10.55
CA VAL A 26 2.18 11.39 -10.37
C VAL A 26 3.22 10.33 -10.72
N LYS A 27 3.07 9.14 -10.16
CA LYS A 27 4.05 8.08 -10.41
C LYS A 27 3.79 7.34 -11.71
N LYS A 28 2.63 7.53 -12.31
CA LYS A 28 2.28 6.93 -13.59
C LYS A 28 2.22 5.41 -13.56
N TYR A 29 1.83 4.87 -12.43
CA TYR A 29 1.61 3.44 -12.34
C TYR A 29 0.38 3.08 -13.17
N PRO A 30 0.38 1.96 -13.88
CA PRO A 30 -0.80 1.59 -14.67
C PRO A 30 -1.98 1.29 -13.73
N ALA A 31 -3.09 1.99 -13.95
CA ALA A 31 -4.27 1.81 -13.11
C ALA A 31 -4.77 0.38 -13.12
N SER A 32 -4.61 -0.32 -14.26
CA SER A 32 -5.08 -1.68 -14.38
C SER A 32 -4.29 -2.67 -13.53
N LEU A 33 -3.14 -2.28 -13.01
CA LEU A 33 -2.32 -3.15 -12.17
C LEU A 33 -2.41 -2.78 -10.69
N ILE A 34 -3.31 -1.87 -10.33
CA ILE A 34 -3.52 -1.48 -8.95
C ILE A 34 -4.84 -2.04 -8.46
N ALA A 35 -4.79 -2.82 -7.38
CA ALA A 35 -5.98 -3.36 -6.75
C ALA A 35 -6.13 -2.76 -5.37
N VAL A 36 -7.37 -2.46 -4.96
CA VAL A 36 -7.65 -1.94 -3.63
C VAL A 36 -8.47 -2.96 -2.86
N GLU A 37 -8.24 -3.00 -1.57
CA GLU A 37 -8.94 -3.91 -0.68
C GLU A 37 -8.94 -5.34 -1.21
N LYS A 38 -7.77 -5.73 -1.68
CA LYS A 38 -7.61 -7.04 -2.33
C LYS A 38 -7.24 -8.09 -1.29
N GLU A 39 -7.96 -9.22 -1.33
CA GLU A 39 -7.67 -10.32 -0.44
C GLU A 39 -6.99 -11.41 -1.23
N LEU A 40 -5.86 -11.88 -0.75
CA LEU A 40 -5.13 -12.98 -1.38
C LEU A 40 -4.91 -14.07 -0.36
N LYS A 41 -4.90 -15.29 -0.85
CA LYS A 41 -4.57 -16.44 -0.04
C LYS A 41 -3.13 -16.80 -0.37
N LEU A 42 -2.26 -16.76 0.62
CA LEU A 42 -0.85 -17.06 0.45
C LEU A 42 -0.53 -18.29 1.27
N GLY A 43 -0.64 -19.45 0.63
CA GLY A 43 -0.54 -20.71 1.35
C GLY A 43 -1.74 -20.84 2.27
N GLU A 44 -1.51 -20.95 3.55
CA GLU A 44 -2.60 -21.02 4.50
C GLU A 44 -2.94 -19.65 5.07
N LEU A 45 -2.17 -18.62 4.73
CA LEU A 45 -2.39 -17.31 5.22
C LEU A 45 -3.32 -16.55 4.29
N LYS A 46 -4.33 -15.88 4.86
CA LYS A 46 -5.22 -15.04 4.10
C LYS A 46 -4.90 -13.60 4.46
N LYS A 47 -4.53 -12.80 3.47
CA LYS A 47 -4.10 -11.44 3.71
C LYS A 47 -4.94 -10.47 2.90
N ARG A 48 -5.43 -9.42 3.57
CA ARG A 48 -6.16 -8.35 2.89
C ARG A 48 -5.23 -7.16 2.77
N PHE A 49 -5.09 -6.66 1.55
CA PHE A 49 -4.23 -5.52 1.27
C PHE A 49 -5.07 -4.27 1.08
N ASP A 50 -4.64 -3.15 1.63
CA ASP A 50 -5.28 -1.88 1.35
C ASP A 50 -5.09 -1.52 -0.12
N ILE A 51 -3.84 -1.59 -0.58
CA ILE A 51 -3.50 -1.39 -1.99
C ILE A 51 -2.45 -2.41 -2.35
N LEU A 52 -2.64 -3.06 -3.49
CA LEU A 52 -1.66 -4.01 -4.00
C LEU A 52 -1.39 -3.66 -5.46
N VAL A 53 -0.12 -3.47 -5.81
CA VAL A 53 0.27 -3.15 -7.17
C VAL A 53 0.98 -4.36 -7.75
N TYR A 54 0.56 -4.76 -8.95
CA TYR A 54 1.17 -5.89 -9.65
C TYR A 54 2.21 -5.35 -10.64
N ASN A 55 3.24 -6.13 -10.90
CA ASN A 55 4.22 -5.75 -11.92
C ASN A 55 3.67 -6.12 -13.30
N SER A 56 4.47 -5.90 -14.34
CA SER A 56 4.02 -6.15 -15.70
C SER A 56 3.82 -7.63 -15.99
N ARG A 57 4.33 -8.51 -15.13
CA ARG A 57 4.10 -9.95 -15.28
C ARG A 57 2.92 -10.40 -14.41
N HIS A 58 2.17 -9.45 -13.87
CA HIS A 58 0.98 -9.69 -13.06
C HIS A 58 1.30 -10.45 -11.76
N GLU A 59 2.45 -10.16 -11.20
CA GLU A 59 2.84 -10.69 -9.90
C GLU A 59 2.75 -9.61 -8.86
N PRO A 60 2.34 -9.91 -7.63
CA PRO A 60 2.36 -8.91 -6.57
C PRO A 60 3.75 -8.32 -6.43
N TRP A 61 3.82 -7.00 -6.42
CA TRP A 61 5.10 -6.30 -6.50
C TRP A 61 5.28 -5.29 -5.38
N LEU A 62 4.25 -4.54 -5.07
CA LEU A 62 4.32 -3.50 -4.08
C LEU A 62 3.01 -3.45 -3.31
N MET A 63 3.10 -3.38 -1.99
CA MET A 63 1.91 -3.25 -1.18
C MET A 63 1.94 -1.94 -0.41
N VAL A 64 0.78 -1.36 -0.16
CA VAL A 64 0.66 -0.16 0.64
C VAL A 64 -0.30 -0.45 1.79
N GLU A 65 0.14 -0.13 2.99
CA GLU A 65 -0.73 -0.17 4.16
C GLU A 65 -1.09 1.27 4.50
N CYS A 66 -2.38 1.56 4.55
CA CYS A 66 -2.88 2.92 4.79
C CYS A 66 -3.33 3.06 6.23
N LYS A 67 -2.86 4.11 6.88
CA LYS A 67 -3.29 4.47 8.21
C LYS A 67 -4.07 5.77 8.13
N ALA A 68 -4.92 6.03 9.09
CA ALA A 68 -5.67 7.28 9.12
C ALA A 68 -4.72 8.45 9.29
N MET A 69 -5.12 9.64 8.84
CA MET A 69 -4.26 10.82 8.87
C MET A 69 -3.81 11.21 10.25
N ASP A 70 -4.59 10.89 11.27
CA ASP A 70 -4.25 11.23 12.64
C ASP A 70 -3.40 10.18 13.34
N VAL A 71 -3.04 9.10 12.64
CA VAL A 71 -2.16 8.08 13.21
C VAL A 71 -0.73 8.53 12.96
N LEU A 72 0.04 8.69 14.02
CA LEU A 72 1.43 9.07 13.90
C LEU A 72 2.24 7.86 13.46
N LEU A 73 3.03 8.02 12.41
CA LEU A 73 3.90 6.94 11.93
C LEU A 73 5.21 6.97 12.70
N ASP A 74 5.12 6.66 13.99
CA ASP A 74 6.31 6.62 14.83
C ASP A 74 6.97 5.24 14.69
N GLU A 75 8.05 5.06 15.39
CA GLU A 75 8.83 3.85 15.25
C GLU A 75 8.05 2.62 15.65
N GLU A 76 7.23 2.73 16.68
CA GLU A 76 6.46 1.58 17.15
C GLU A 76 5.43 1.14 16.11
N VAL A 77 4.73 2.10 15.51
CA VAL A 77 3.74 1.80 14.49
C VAL A 77 4.40 1.18 13.27
N LEU A 78 5.55 1.74 12.84
CA LEU A 78 6.25 1.23 11.67
C LEU A 78 6.82 -0.16 11.93
N GLN A 79 7.40 -0.39 13.09
CA GLN A 79 7.96 -1.70 13.40
C GLN A 79 6.88 -2.77 13.45
N GLN A 80 5.72 -2.44 13.99
CA GLN A 80 4.63 -3.38 14.06
C GLN A 80 4.12 -3.73 12.66
N ALA A 81 3.97 -2.72 11.80
CA ALA A 81 3.50 -2.94 10.44
C ALA A 81 4.50 -3.77 9.63
N LEU A 82 5.80 -3.49 9.80
CA LEU A 82 6.82 -4.26 9.09
C LEU A 82 6.86 -5.70 9.56
N ARG A 83 6.76 -5.90 10.88
CA ARG A 83 6.77 -7.25 11.42
C ARG A 83 5.58 -8.05 10.92
N TYR A 84 4.42 -7.40 10.82
CA TYR A 84 3.21 -8.06 10.36
C TYR A 84 3.32 -8.42 8.88
N ASN A 85 4.03 -7.63 8.08
CA ASN A 85 4.09 -7.82 6.64
C ASN A 85 5.38 -8.43 6.11
N ILE A 86 6.31 -8.78 7.00
CA ILE A 86 7.61 -9.22 6.54
C ILE A 86 7.59 -10.50 5.71
N SER A 87 6.61 -11.35 5.95
CA SER A 87 6.52 -12.62 5.21
C SER A 87 5.73 -12.51 3.91
N ILE A 88 5.20 -11.32 3.60
CA ILE A 88 4.45 -11.13 2.37
C ILE A 88 5.44 -11.04 1.20
N PRO A 89 5.29 -11.86 0.17
CA PRO A 89 6.28 -11.91 -0.91
C PRO A 89 6.12 -10.80 -1.94
N VAL A 90 6.36 -9.57 -1.53
CA VAL A 90 6.36 -8.41 -2.42
C VAL A 90 7.72 -7.75 -2.34
N SER A 91 8.10 -7.03 -3.39
CA SER A 91 9.40 -6.35 -3.43
C SER A 91 9.42 -5.08 -2.60
N PHE A 92 8.27 -4.44 -2.47
CA PHE A 92 8.19 -3.16 -1.77
C PHE A 92 7.04 -3.12 -0.78
N ILE A 93 7.29 -2.57 0.39
CA ILE A 93 6.27 -2.35 1.41
C ILE A 93 6.22 -0.86 1.68
N ILE A 94 5.04 -0.27 1.55
CA ILE A 94 4.84 1.16 1.76
C ILE A 94 3.83 1.34 2.88
N ILE A 95 4.07 2.28 3.78
CA ILE A 95 3.14 2.61 4.85
C ILE A 95 2.90 4.11 4.77
N THR A 96 1.65 4.52 4.73
CA THR A 96 1.33 5.94 4.58
C THR A 96 0.12 6.31 5.44
N ASN A 97 0.12 7.55 5.94
CA ASN A 97 -1.06 8.11 6.58
C ASN A 97 -1.59 9.31 5.79
N GLY A 98 -1.08 9.50 4.56
CA GLY A 98 -1.49 10.61 3.73
C GLY A 98 -0.62 11.83 3.89
N ASN A 99 -0.09 12.07 5.09
CA ASN A 99 0.82 13.18 5.35
C ASN A 99 2.27 12.74 5.26
N TYR A 100 2.53 11.50 5.68
CA TYR A 100 3.88 10.93 5.66
C TYR A 100 3.81 9.56 5.03
N THR A 101 4.83 9.24 4.24
CA THR A 101 4.92 7.97 3.54
C THR A 101 6.32 7.41 3.75
N MET A 102 6.37 6.16 4.18
CA MET A 102 7.63 5.47 4.38
C MET A 102 7.63 4.21 3.53
N GLY A 103 8.77 3.85 3.00
CA GLY A 103 8.85 2.68 2.14
C GLY A 103 10.09 1.86 2.38
N TRP A 104 9.99 0.56 2.07
CA TRP A 104 11.10 -0.37 2.22
C TRP A 104 11.15 -1.28 1.01
N GLN A 105 12.36 -1.60 0.60
CA GLN A 105 12.61 -2.54 -0.49
C GLN A 105 13.18 -3.82 0.09
N ARG A 106 12.68 -4.94 -0.39
CA ARG A 106 13.16 -6.25 0.06
C ARG A 106 14.43 -6.58 -0.66
N GLY A 107 15.48 -6.87 0.09
CA GLY A 107 16.76 -7.27 -0.46
C GLY A 107 17.17 -8.60 0.14
N GLU A 108 18.39 -9.00 -0.14
CA GLU A 108 18.89 -10.29 0.35
C GLU A 108 19.09 -10.30 1.85
N THR A 109 19.37 -9.15 2.43
CA THR A 109 19.63 -9.07 3.85
C THR A 109 18.44 -8.51 4.63
N GLY A 110 17.25 -8.44 4.01
CA GLY A 110 16.05 -7.98 4.68
C GLY A 110 15.48 -6.76 4.02
N LEU A 111 14.72 -5.98 4.79
CA LEU A 111 14.05 -4.80 4.27
C LEU A 111 14.93 -3.58 4.48
N HIS A 112 15.09 -2.80 3.42
CA HIS A 112 15.92 -1.58 3.48
C HIS A 112 15.06 -0.38 3.14
N GLU A 113 15.13 0.64 3.94
CA GLU A 113 14.30 1.83 3.77
C GLU A 113 14.67 2.55 2.48
N ILE A 114 13.66 3.05 1.75
CA ILE A 114 13.86 3.82 0.54
C ILE A 114 13.25 5.19 0.75
N SER A 115 13.79 6.20 0.05
CA SER A 115 13.33 7.58 0.24
C SER A 115 12.31 8.03 -0.80
N ILE A 116 12.14 7.30 -1.89
CA ILE A 116 11.12 7.63 -2.89
C ILE A 116 10.48 6.34 -3.39
N LEU A 117 9.24 6.45 -3.85
CA LEU A 117 8.56 5.32 -4.44
C LEU A 117 9.29 4.90 -5.70
N PRO A 118 9.42 3.59 -5.95
CA PRO A 118 10.11 3.13 -7.14
C PRO A 118 9.29 3.40 -8.39
N ASP A 119 9.98 3.46 -9.53
CA ASP A 119 9.29 3.50 -10.80
C ASP A 119 8.67 2.11 -11.01
N HIS A 120 7.54 2.07 -11.73
CA HIS A 120 6.84 0.80 -11.93
C HIS A 120 7.66 -0.12 -12.81
N GLU A 121 7.68 -1.36 -12.39
CA GLU A 121 8.43 -2.36 -13.11
C GLU A 121 7.58 -3.15 -14.09
#